data_547fdfc5b2f94d425111ecc1cf8f8778
#
_entry.id   547fdfc5b2f94d425111ecc1cf8f8778
#
_cell.length_a   1.000
_cell.length_b   1.000
_cell.length_c   1.000
_cell.angle_alpha   90.00
_cell.angle_beta   90.00
_cell.angle_gamma   90.00
#
_symmetry.space_group_name_H-M   'P 1'
#
loop_
_entity.id
_entity.type
_entity.pdbx_description
1 polymer ?
#
loop_
_entity_poly.entity_id
_entity_poly.type
_entity_poly.pdbx_seq_one_letter_code
_entity_poly.pdbx_strand_id
1 'polypeptide(L)'
;LNQASTVAIPELAYPTYAVGAMMAHAKFVTYKKASDIPDNADLIWVNSPSNPTGEVLTADQLKEIIARGRELSAPVVSDECYIELGWEAQPISILDPRVCGTDFTGILAVHSLSKRSNLAGYRSGAVLGDTKLIADIVSLRKHAGMLVSTPVQLATVAALADDAHVAVQKAKYA
;
A
#
# COMPACT_ATOMS: atom_id res chain seq x y z
N LEU A 1 -13.04 10.26 2.87
CA LEU A 1 -13.59 9.63 4.07
C LEU A 1 -14.18 10.67 5.00
N ASN A 2 -15.18 10.29 5.77
CA ASN A 2 -15.87 11.10 6.77
C ASN A 2 -16.48 10.18 7.87
N GLN A 3 -17.28 10.74 8.80
CA GLN A 3 -17.88 9.99 9.92
C GLN A 3 -18.83 8.84 9.49
N ALA A 4 -19.36 8.88 8.26
CA ALA A 4 -20.18 7.80 7.74
C ALA A 4 -19.37 6.71 7.05
N SER A 5 -18.10 6.98 6.74
CA SER A 5 -17.23 6.07 6.01
C SER A 5 -16.75 4.89 6.87
N THR A 6 -16.57 3.75 6.21
CA THR A 6 -16.02 2.51 6.78
C THR A 6 -14.76 2.11 6.04
N VAL A 7 -13.66 1.88 6.78
CA VAL A 7 -12.38 1.43 6.26
C VAL A 7 -12.19 -0.04 6.64
N ALA A 8 -12.03 -0.91 5.65
CA ALA A 8 -11.68 -2.32 5.88
C ALA A 8 -10.15 -2.45 5.98
N ILE A 9 -9.67 -3.09 7.05
CA ILE A 9 -8.25 -3.33 7.30
C ILE A 9 -8.01 -4.81 7.59
N PRO A 10 -6.81 -5.38 7.29
CA PRO A 10 -6.51 -6.75 7.69
C PRO A 10 -6.67 -6.96 9.20
N GLU A 11 -7.09 -8.15 9.64
CA GLU A 11 -7.31 -8.45 11.07
C GLU A 11 -6.06 -8.25 11.91
N LEU A 12 -4.91 -8.73 11.39
CA LEU A 12 -3.60 -8.44 11.95
C LEU A 12 -2.94 -7.40 11.05
N ALA A 13 -2.98 -6.15 11.48
CA ALA A 13 -2.59 -5.02 10.65
C ALA A 13 -1.60 -4.10 11.35
N TYR A 14 -0.80 -3.42 10.55
CA TYR A 14 0.00 -2.31 11.04
C TYR A 14 -0.91 -1.20 11.60
N PRO A 15 -0.68 -0.72 12.84
CA PRO A 15 -1.64 0.16 13.55
C PRO A 15 -2.02 1.43 12.80
N THR A 16 -1.17 1.90 11.89
CA THR A 16 -1.39 3.16 11.15
C THR A 16 -2.66 3.15 10.31
N TYR A 17 -3.14 2.00 9.83
CA TYR A 17 -4.39 1.94 9.05
C TYR A 17 -5.60 2.33 9.90
N ALA A 18 -5.70 1.77 11.10
CA ALA A 18 -6.75 2.14 12.06
C ALA A 18 -6.62 3.60 12.51
N VAL A 19 -5.39 4.05 12.82
CA VAL A 19 -5.13 5.44 13.19
C VAL A 19 -5.51 6.40 12.06
N GLY A 20 -5.17 6.07 10.81
CA GLY A 20 -5.55 6.86 9.65
C GLY A 20 -7.08 6.99 9.47
N ALA A 21 -7.81 5.89 9.68
CA ALA A 21 -9.27 5.91 9.68
C ALA A 21 -9.81 6.84 10.79
N MET A 22 -9.31 6.73 12.01
CA MET A 22 -9.70 7.59 13.13
C MET A 22 -9.40 9.06 12.86
N MET A 23 -8.24 9.39 12.29
CA MET A 23 -7.90 10.77 11.91
C MET A 23 -8.83 11.34 10.84
N ALA A 24 -9.37 10.50 9.98
CA ALA A 24 -10.39 10.88 8.99
C ALA A 24 -11.82 10.85 9.57
N HIS A 25 -11.97 10.64 10.88
CA HIS A 25 -13.26 10.42 11.55
C HIS A 25 -14.09 9.28 10.98
N ALA A 26 -13.47 8.33 10.29
CA ALA A 26 -14.09 7.14 9.73
C ALA A 26 -14.08 5.99 10.75
N LYS A 27 -15.01 5.05 10.59
CA LYS A 27 -14.98 3.77 11.29
C LYS A 27 -14.00 2.84 10.61
N PHE A 28 -13.45 1.87 11.33
CA PHE A 28 -12.74 0.77 10.72
C PHE A 28 -13.30 -0.58 11.16
N VAL A 29 -13.17 -1.57 10.31
CA VAL A 29 -13.54 -2.97 10.54
C VAL A 29 -12.41 -3.86 10.06
N THR A 30 -12.26 -5.02 10.69
CA THR A 30 -11.21 -5.97 10.30
C THR A 30 -11.77 -7.08 9.40
N TYR A 31 -10.91 -7.61 8.51
CA TYR A 31 -11.24 -8.74 7.65
C TYR A 31 -10.05 -9.72 7.55
N LYS A 32 -10.33 -11.00 7.24
CA LYS A 32 -9.32 -12.04 6.97
C LYS A 32 -9.21 -12.37 5.49
N LYS A 33 -10.32 -12.40 4.78
CA LYS A 33 -10.43 -12.73 3.35
C LYS A 33 -11.41 -11.79 2.66
N ALA A 34 -11.38 -11.74 1.35
CA ALA A 34 -12.20 -10.82 0.56
C ALA A 34 -13.70 -10.90 0.89
N SER A 35 -14.22 -12.11 1.17
CA SER A 35 -15.64 -12.30 1.53
C SER A 35 -16.04 -11.72 2.89
N ASP A 36 -15.08 -11.39 3.75
CA ASP A 36 -15.36 -10.81 5.08
C ASP A 36 -15.40 -9.26 5.02
N ILE A 37 -15.04 -8.67 3.87
CA ILE A 37 -15.12 -7.22 3.66
C ILE A 37 -16.60 -6.81 3.61
N PRO A 38 -17.04 -5.91 4.50
CA PRO A 38 -18.46 -5.57 4.60
C PRO A 38 -18.95 -4.78 3.38
N ASP A 39 -20.26 -4.89 3.09
CA ASP A 39 -20.90 -4.27 1.94
C ASP A 39 -20.86 -2.73 1.96
N ASN A 40 -20.58 -2.14 3.10
CA ASN A 40 -20.48 -0.70 3.28
C ASN A 40 -19.03 -0.20 3.41
N ALA A 41 -18.04 -0.98 2.97
CA ALA A 41 -16.65 -0.52 2.94
C ALA A 41 -16.46 0.56 1.88
N ASP A 42 -15.85 1.69 2.28
CA ASP A 42 -15.51 2.83 1.41
C ASP A 42 -14.02 2.86 1.05
N LEU A 43 -13.20 2.07 1.74
CA LEU A 43 -11.77 1.93 1.50
C LEU A 43 -11.32 0.56 2.03
N ILE A 44 -10.45 -0.11 1.28
CA ILE A 44 -9.89 -1.41 1.66
C ILE A 44 -8.37 -1.30 1.70
N TRP A 45 -7.76 -1.55 2.87
CA TRP A 45 -6.32 -1.72 2.99
C TRP A 45 -5.90 -3.16 2.80
N VAL A 46 -4.81 -3.36 2.07
CA VAL A 46 -4.08 -4.64 1.95
C VAL A 46 -2.65 -4.40 2.40
N ASN A 47 -2.00 -5.38 3.01
CA ASN A 47 -0.58 -5.33 3.32
C ASN A 47 0.08 -6.66 2.96
N SER A 48 0.90 -6.65 1.91
CA SER A 48 1.60 -7.84 1.44
C SER A 48 2.97 -7.47 0.85
N PRO A 49 4.07 -7.98 1.43
CA PRO A 49 4.17 -8.79 2.65
C PRO A 49 3.66 -8.07 3.91
N SER A 50 3.01 -8.80 4.79
CA SER A 50 2.28 -8.25 5.92
C SER A 50 3.19 -7.91 7.11
N ASN A 51 2.90 -6.82 7.79
CA ASN A 51 3.37 -6.52 9.13
C ASN A 51 2.16 -6.64 10.10
N PRO A 52 2.16 -7.56 11.10
CA PRO A 52 3.34 -8.22 11.67
C PRO A 52 3.58 -9.67 11.21
N THR A 53 2.74 -10.26 10.37
CA THR A 53 2.73 -11.72 10.16
C THR A 53 3.79 -12.24 9.18
N GLY A 54 4.30 -11.37 8.28
CA GLY A 54 5.16 -11.78 7.18
C GLY A 54 4.40 -12.48 6.03
N GLU A 55 3.09 -12.64 6.12
CA GLU A 55 2.28 -13.29 5.09
C GLU A 55 2.40 -12.60 3.74
N VAL A 56 2.56 -13.39 2.69
CA VAL A 56 2.59 -12.94 1.30
C VAL A 56 1.33 -13.43 0.61
N LEU A 57 0.48 -12.51 0.19
CA LEU A 57 -0.73 -12.85 -0.54
C LEU A 57 -0.42 -13.34 -1.95
N THR A 58 -1.17 -14.34 -2.40
CA THR A 58 -1.10 -14.83 -3.78
C THR A 58 -1.77 -13.87 -4.76
N ALA A 59 -1.46 -14.02 -6.05
CA ALA A 59 -2.13 -13.26 -7.10
C ALA A 59 -3.66 -13.43 -7.06
N ASP A 60 -4.14 -14.63 -6.76
CA ASP A 60 -5.58 -14.91 -6.75
C ASP A 60 -6.27 -14.27 -5.54
N GLN A 61 -5.65 -14.27 -4.36
CA GLN A 61 -6.16 -13.53 -3.20
C GLN A 61 -6.23 -12.03 -3.47
N LEU A 62 -5.22 -11.45 -4.12
CA LEU A 62 -5.24 -10.03 -4.51
C LEU A 62 -6.34 -9.73 -5.53
N LYS A 63 -6.58 -10.63 -6.52
CA LYS A 63 -7.69 -10.50 -7.48
C LYS A 63 -9.05 -10.50 -6.79
N GLU A 64 -9.25 -11.40 -5.82
CA GLU A 64 -10.50 -11.47 -5.05
C GLU A 64 -10.76 -10.17 -4.30
N ILE A 65 -9.74 -9.58 -3.67
CA ILE A 65 -9.86 -8.31 -2.96
C ILE A 65 -10.15 -7.16 -3.93
N ILE A 66 -9.48 -7.12 -5.10
CA ILE A 66 -9.76 -6.14 -6.15
C ILE A 66 -11.20 -6.27 -6.65
N ALA A 67 -11.65 -7.49 -6.94
CA ALA A 67 -13.02 -7.74 -7.39
C ALA A 67 -14.03 -7.22 -6.37
N ARG A 68 -13.80 -7.49 -5.08
CA ARG A 68 -14.64 -6.98 -4.00
C ARG A 68 -14.62 -5.45 -3.91
N GLY A 69 -13.45 -4.83 -4.02
CA GLY A 69 -13.34 -3.36 -4.06
C GLY A 69 -14.12 -2.74 -5.22
N ARG A 70 -14.05 -3.33 -6.40
CA ARG A 70 -14.79 -2.88 -7.59
C ARG A 70 -16.30 -3.03 -7.43
N GLU A 71 -16.75 -4.16 -6.87
CA GLU A 71 -18.16 -4.41 -6.57
C GLU A 71 -18.72 -3.31 -5.65
N LEU A 72 -17.97 -2.90 -4.64
CA LEU A 72 -18.33 -1.89 -3.66
C LEU A 72 -18.06 -0.45 -4.13
N SER A 73 -17.37 -0.27 -5.27
CA SER A 73 -16.80 1.03 -5.67
C SER A 73 -15.86 1.63 -4.61
N ALA A 74 -15.22 0.77 -3.81
CA ALA A 74 -14.27 1.11 -2.77
C ALA A 74 -12.83 0.98 -3.29
N PRO A 75 -11.99 2.02 -3.21
CA PRO A 75 -10.59 1.89 -3.55
C PRO A 75 -9.87 0.83 -2.71
N VAL A 76 -8.99 0.07 -3.37
CA VAL A 76 -8.09 -0.89 -2.72
C VAL A 76 -6.69 -0.29 -2.68
N VAL A 77 -6.12 -0.17 -1.49
CA VAL A 77 -4.78 0.38 -1.26
C VAL A 77 -3.88 -0.71 -0.70
N SER A 78 -2.89 -1.13 -1.50
CA SER A 78 -1.89 -2.13 -1.11
C SER A 78 -0.65 -1.46 -0.53
N ASP A 79 -0.38 -1.70 0.74
CA ASP A 79 0.90 -1.33 1.36
C ASP A 79 1.93 -2.40 1.01
N GLU A 80 2.85 -2.04 0.13
CA GLU A 80 3.89 -2.90 -0.43
C GLU A 80 5.29 -2.50 0.06
N CYS A 81 5.39 -1.91 1.25
CA CYS A 81 6.67 -1.42 1.76
C CYS A 81 7.71 -2.53 1.98
N TYR A 82 7.30 -3.80 2.01
CA TYR A 82 8.17 -4.98 2.11
C TYR A 82 8.27 -5.79 0.80
N ILE A 83 7.80 -5.28 -0.33
CA ILE A 83 7.73 -6.02 -1.61
C ILE A 83 9.06 -6.64 -2.06
N GLU A 84 10.18 -6.00 -1.71
CA GLU A 84 11.54 -6.48 -2.04
C GLU A 84 12.06 -7.56 -1.07
N LEU A 85 11.38 -7.76 0.07
CA LEU A 85 11.86 -8.58 1.18
C LEU A 85 11.10 -9.91 1.29
N GLY A 86 10.91 -10.61 0.17
CA GLY A 86 10.39 -11.98 0.16
C GLY A 86 11.53 -13.02 0.18
N TRP A 87 11.39 -14.07 0.98
CA TRP A 87 12.34 -15.20 1.05
C TRP A 87 11.69 -16.52 0.63
N GLU A 88 10.73 -17.02 1.40
CA GLU A 88 10.03 -18.28 1.13
C GLU A 88 8.98 -18.14 0.02
N ALA A 89 8.34 -16.97 -0.05
CA ALA A 89 7.40 -16.62 -1.11
C ALA A 89 7.89 -15.37 -1.85
N GLN A 90 7.65 -15.34 -3.17
CA GLN A 90 7.95 -14.17 -3.98
C GLN A 90 6.75 -13.20 -3.92
N PRO A 91 6.90 -12.01 -3.31
CA PRO A 91 5.83 -11.03 -3.30
C PRO A 91 5.46 -10.57 -4.71
N ILE A 92 4.19 -10.27 -4.90
CA ILE A 92 3.66 -9.73 -6.15
C ILE A 92 2.93 -8.42 -5.87
N SER A 93 3.17 -7.40 -6.70
CA SER A 93 2.46 -6.14 -6.57
C SER A 93 0.99 -6.27 -6.96
N ILE A 94 0.11 -5.53 -6.30
CA ILE A 94 -1.30 -5.42 -6.71
C ILE A 94 -1.44 -4.83 -8.13
N LEU A 95 -0.42 -4.08 -8.59
CA LEU A 95 -0.35 -3.50 -9.93
C LEU A 95 0.27 -4.43 -10.99
N ASP A 96 0.68 -5.65 -10.61
CA ASP A 96 1.21 -6.62 -11.57
C ASP A 96 0.12 -7.01 -12.58
N PRO A 97 0.41 -7.09 -13.89
CA PRO A 97 -0.57 -7.49 -14.89
C PRO A 97 -1.24 -8.85 -14.63
N ARG A 98 -0.57 -9.75 -13.92
CA ARG A 98 -1.15 -11.04 -13.50
C ARG A 98 -2.23 -10.88 -12.42
N VAL A 99 -2.29 -9.71 -11.76
CA VAL A 99 -3.24 -9.39 -10.68
C VAL A 99 -4.35 -8.49 -11.20
N CYS A 100 -4.02 -7.31 -11.73
CA CYS A 100 -5.00 -6.29 -12.14
C CYS A 100 -5.18 -6.16 -13.65
N GLY A 101 -4.43 -6.92 -14.48
CA GLY A 101 -4.40 -6.72 -15.92
C GLY A 101 -3.79 -5.36 -16.27
N THR A 102 -4.50 -4.59 -17.07
CA THR A 102 -4.11 -3.20 -17.45
C THR A 102 -5.05 -2.14 -16.87
N ASP A 103 -5.99 -2.55 -16.01
CA ASP A 103 -6.98 -1.66 -15.42
C ASP A 103 -6.62 -1.34 -13.95
N PHE A 104 -6.10 -0.15 -13.73
CA PHE A 104 -5.73 0.36 -12.41
C PHE A 104 -6.85 1.13 -11.70
N THR A 105 -8.06 1.19 -12.27
CA THR A 105 -9.19 1.91 -11.68
C THR A 105 -9.47 1.43 -10.25
N GLY A 106 -9.48 2.36 -9.30
CA GLY A 106 -9.73 2.09 -7.89
C GLY A 106 -8.59 1.36 -7.18
N ILE A 107 -7.39 1.21 -7.77
CA ILE A 107 -6.27 0.47 -7.18
C ILE A 107 -5.08 1.40 -6.95
N LEU A 108 -4.52 1.32 -5.74
CA LEU A 108 -3.28 2.03 -5.37
C LEU A 108 -2.29 1.05 -4.72
N ALA A 109 -1.01 1.16 -5.10
CA ALA A 109 0.11 0.55 -4.41
C ALA A 109 0.93 1.63 -3.69
N VAL A 110 1.33 1.37 -2.46
CA VAL A 110 2.17 2.25 -1.65
C VAL A 110 3.53 1.60 -1.45
N HIS A 111 4.57 2.23 -1.96
CA HIS A 111 5.96 1.81 -1.81
C HIS A 111 6.72 2.75 -0.88
N SER A 112 7.72 2.22 -0.18
CA SER A 112 8.51 2.98 0.78
C SER A 112 10.01 2.66 0.67
N LEU A 113 10.85 3.68 0.74
CA LEU A 113 12.30 3.51 0.86
C LEU A 113 12.73 3.14 2.29
N SER A 114 11.83 3.19 3.27
CA SER A 114 12.13 2.92 4.67
C SER A 114 12.72 1.52 4.89
N LYS A 115 12.18 0.51 4.18
CA LYS A 115 12.61 -0.89 4.31
C LYS A 115 13.51 -1.31 3.17
N ARG A 116 13.13 -0.98 1.93
CA ARG A 116 13.90 -1.27 0.73
C ARG A 116 15.35 -0.77 0.82
N SER A 117 15.54 0.47 1.31
CA SER A 117 16.82 1.18 1.24
C SER A 117 17.33 1.68 2.61
N ASN A 118 16.76 1.22 3.72
CA ASN A 118 17.08 1.69 5.08
C ASN A 118 16.97 3.22 5.28
N LEU A 119 16.11 3.88 4.49
CA LEU A 119 15.94 5.33 4.49
C LEU A 119 14.68 5.78 5.26
N ALA A 120 14.36 5.12 6.38
CA ALA A 120 13.17 5.44 7.17
C ALA A 120 13.13 6.90 7.65
N GLY A 121 14.27 7.47 8.00
CA GLY A 121 14.41 8.86 8.44
C GLY A 121 14.17 9.90 7.34
N TYR A 122 14.32 9.51 6.08
CA TYR A 122 14.12 10.40 4.93
C TYR A 122 12.65 10.67 4.60
N ARG A 123 11.72 9.86 5.14
CA ARG A 123 10.27 10.01 4.94
C ARG A 123 9.89 10.03 3.45
N SER A 124 10.46 9.15 2.65
CA SER A 124 10.22 9.03 1.21
C SER A 124 9.56 7.71 0.84
N GLY A 125 8.65 7.80 -0.11
CA GLY A 125 7.93 6.69 -0.71
C GLY A 125 7.15 7.15 -1.93
N ALA A 126 6.41 6.25 -2.54
CA ALA A 126 5.60 6.53 -3.72
C ALA A 126 4.22 5.90 -3.61
N VAL A 127 3.23 6.54 -4.20
CA VAL A 127 1.89 5.98 -4.44
C VAL A 127 1.71 5.86 -5.96
N LEU A 128 1.31 4.70 -6.41
CA LEU A 128 1.19 4.31 -7.82
C LEU A 128 -0.21 3.73 -8.07
N GLY A 129 -0.74 3.81 -9.30
CA GLY A 129 -2.00 3.17 -9.67
C GLY A 129 -3.00 4.11 -10.32
N ASP A 130 -4.24 4.16 -9.84
CA ASP A 130 -5.35 4.97 -10.39
C ASP A 130 -4.98 6.44 -10.52
N THR A 131 -4.95 6.92 -11.77
CA THR A 131 -4.51 8.28 -12.10
C THR A 131 -5.39 9.36 -11.48
N LYS A 132 -6.69 9.11 -11.35
CA LYS A 132 -7.63 10.06 -10.74
C LYS A 132 -7.39 10.17 -9.24
N LEU A 133 -7.29 9.05 -8.54
CA LEU A 133 -6.99 9.03 -7.10
C LEU A 133 -5.63 9.65 -6.80
N ILE A 134 -4.63 9.40 -7.64
CA ILE A 134 -3.31 10.04 -7.51
C ILE A 134 -3.40 11.55 -7.70
N ALA A 135 -4.15 12.03 -8.71
CA ALA A 135 -4.35 13.46 -8.92
C ALA A 135 -5.00 14.15 -7.70
N ASP A 136 -6.00 13.52 -7.10
CA ASP A 136 -6.67 14.01 -5.90
C ASP A 136 -5.70 14.05 -4.69
N ILE A 137 -4.89 12.99 -4.49
CA ILE A 137 -3.85 12.94 -3.45
C ILE A 137 -2.81 14.05 -3.66
N VAL A 138 -2.33 14.24 -4.89
CA VAL A 138 -1.33 15.30 -5.23
C VAL A 138 -1.90 16.68 -4.95
N SER A 139 -3.15 16.94 -5.35
CA SER A 139 -3.83 18.19 -5.09
C SER A 139 -3.92 18.50 -3.59
N LEU A 140 -4.37 17.54 -2.79
CA LEU A 140 -4.43 17.68 -1.34
C LEU A 140 -3.04 17.94 -0.73
N ARG A 141 -2.06 17.11 -1.06
CA ARG A 141 -0.70 17.18 -0.49
C ARG A 141 0.00 18.48 -0.82
N LYS A 142 -0.18 19.00 -2.04
CA LYS A 142 0.38 20.27 -2.49
C LYS A 142 -0.06 21.42 -1.59
N HIS A 143 -1.33 21.47 -1.23
CA HIS A 143 -1.89 22.54 -0.40
C HIS A 143 -1.69 22.33 1.10
N ALA A 144 -1.61 21.07 1.54
CA ALA A 144 -1.32 20.71 2.93
C ALA A 144 0.18 20.79 3.31
N GLY A 145 1.06 21.15 2.38
CA GLY A 145 2.51 21.22 2.63
C GLY A 145 3.18 19.86 2.80
N MET A 146 2.54 18.78 2.41
CA MET A 146 3.08 17.41 2.52
C MET A 146 3.97 17.05 1.32
N LEU A 147 4.94 17.89 1.02
CA LEU A 147 5.87 17.72 -0.11
C LEU A 147 7.21 17.17 0.39
N VAL A 148 7.80 16.32 -0.43
CA VAL A 148 9.15 15.80 -0.18
C VAL A 148 10.17 16.88 -0.59
N SER A 149 11.10 17.22 0.31
CA SER A 149 12.14 18.23 0.03
C SER A 149 13.07 17.80 -1.10
N THR A 150 13.62 18.75 -1.85
CA THR A 150 14.50 18.48 -3.01
C THR A 150 15.69 17.58 -2.67
N PRO A 151 16.42 17.76 -1.56
CA PRO A 151 17.51 16.83 -1.20
C PRO A 151 17.05 15.40 -1.02
N VAL A 152 15.85 15.19 -0.42
CA VAL A 152 15.27 13.86 -0.25
C VAL A 152 14.82 13.28 -1.58
N GLN A 153 14.28 14.10 -2.50
CA GLN A 153 13.96 13.64 -3.86
C GLN A 153 15.20 13.14 -4.61
N LEU A 154 16.33 13.84 -4.52
CA LEU A 154 17.59 13.41 -5.13
C LEU A 154 18.11 12.11 -4.52
N ALA A 155 18.06 11.98 -3.20
CA ALA A 155 18.40 10.74 -2.51
C ALA A 155 17.48 9.57 -2.92
N THR A 156 16.19 9.86 -3.12
CA THR A 156 15.19 8.88 -3.61
C THR A 156 15.55 8.37 -5.00
N VAL A 157 15.88 9.28 -5.92
CA VAL A 157 16.32 8.92 -7.29
C VAL A 157 17.55 8.02 -7.24
N ALA A 158 18.57 8.41 -6.46
CA ALA A 158 19.79 7.62 -6.31
C ALA A 158 19.51 6.21 -5.74
N ALA A 159 18.66 6.12 -4.71
CA ALA A 159 18.30 4.83 -4.10
C ALA A 159 17.48 3.93 -5.03
N LEU A 160 16.61 4.50 -5.86
CA LEU A 160 15.82 3.74 -6.84
C LEU A 160 16.62 3.30 -8.06
N ALA A 161 17.74 3.97 -8.36
CA ALA A 161 18.64 3.60 -9.44
C ALA A 161 19.65 2.50 -9.06
N ASP A 162 19.68 2.07 -7.79
CA ASP A 162 20.60 1.06 -7.28
C ASP A 162 19.84 -0.06 -6.57
N ASP A 163 19.80 -1.25 -7.17
CA ASP A 163 19.24 -2.45 -6.57
C ASP A 163 20.29 -3.29 -5.83
N ALA A 164 21.58 -3.03 -6.04
CA ALA A 164 22.65 -3.82 -5.42
C ALA A 164 22.63 -3.69 -3.89
N HIS A 165 22.41 -2.49 -3.36
CA HIS A 165 22.31 -2.30 -1.90
C HIS A 165 21.12 -3.03 -1.29
N VAL A 166 20.00 -3.17 -2.02
CA VAL A 166 18.81 -3.91 -1.58
C VAL A 166 19.14 -5.39 -1.44
N ALA A 167 19.79 -5.97 -2.47
CA ALA A 167 20.21 -7.38 -2.45
C ALA A 167 21.19 -7.68 -1.30
N VAL A 168 22.18 -6.80 -1.09
CA VAL A 168 23.15 -6.91 0.02
C VAL A 168 22.44 -6.85 1.38
N GLN A 169 21.50 -5.93 1.55
CA GLN A 169 20.78 -5.78 2.82
C GLN A 169 19.82 -6.95 3.06
N LYS A 170 19.11 -7.40 2.03
CA LYS A 170 18.24 -8.57 2.09
C LYS A 170 19.00 -9.83 2.53
N ALA A 171 20.19 -10.04 1.98
CA ALA A 171 21.07 -11.16 2.35
C ALA A 171 21.53 -11.13 3.82
N LYS A 172 21.60 -9.95 4.45
CA LYS A 172 21.91 -9.83 5.89
C LYS A 172 20.73 -10.15 6.80
N TYR A 173 19.51 -10.12 6.29
CA TYR A 173 18.29 -10.45 7.04
C TYR A 173 17.91 -11.94 6.91
N ALA A 174 18.47 -12.65 5.93
CA ALA A 174 18.30 -14.10 5.73
C ALA A 174 19.18 -14.88 6.72
#